data_f7fec4faf14825bee8db99ec30b47003
#
_entry.id   f7fec4faf14825bee8db99ec30b47003
#
_cell.length_a   1.000
_cell.length_b   1.000
_cell.length_c   1.000
_cell.angle_alpha   90.00
_cell.angle_beta   90.00
_cell.angle_gamma   90.00
#
_symmetry.space_group_name_H-M   'P 1'
#
loop_
_entity.id
_entity.type
_entity.pdbx_description
1 polymer ?
#
loop_
_entity_poly.entity_id
_entity_poly.type
_entity_poly.pdbx_seq_one_letter_code
_entity_poly.pdbx_strand_id
1 'polypeptide(L)'
;RQLVSDVPLCTFLSGGLDSSIITKYASDYCFENNLPPLDTYSIDYVDNDKNFVKSDFQPNSDNYYINLMINKLHTLHHPIVIDTPELAEYLEDAMIARDMPGMADIDSSLLLFCKYVKPTATVALTGECADEIFGGYPWFFREDALQSGTFPWSIAIDERQTLLHPNIAKKVNLIRLRNVRVL
;
A
#
# COMPACT_ATOMS: atom_id res chain seq x y z
N ARG A 1 -12.99 -11.79 -15.08
CA ARG A 1 -13.57 -12.77 -14.13
C ARG A 1 -13.68 -12.22 -12.71
N GLN A 2 -12.70 -11.44 -12.24
CA GLN A 2 -12.69 -10.88 -10.89
C GLN A 2 -13.76 -9.80 -10.63
N LEU A 3 -14.41 -9.31 -11.67
CA LEU A 3 -15.53 -8.37 -11.58
C LEU A 3 -16.88 -9.07 -11.50
N VAL A 4 -16.92 -10.40 -11.61
CA VAL A 4 -18.11 -11.19 -11.40
C VAL A 4 -18.26 -11.43 -9.91
N SER A 5 -19.16 -10.70 -9.26
CA SER A 5 -19.39 -10.72 -7.81
C SER A 5 -20.88 -10.60 -7.52
N ASP A 6 -21.33 -11.31 -6.51
CA ASP A 6 -22.69 -11.24 -5.96
C ASP A 6 -22.78 -10.26 -4.76
N VAL A 7 -21.67 -9.56 -4.47
CA VAL A 7 -21.60 -8.55 -3.41
C VAL A 7 -21.05 -7.23 -3.98
N PRO A 8 -21.28 -6.08 -3.33
CA PRO A 8 -20.74 -4.80 -3.75
C PRO A 8 -19.21 -4.84 -3.84
N LEU A 9 -18.67 -4.38 -4.96
CA LEU A 9 -17.26 -4.35 -5.29
C LEU A 9 -16.78 -2.90 -5.50
N CYS A 10 -15.58 -2.61 -5.04
CA CYS A 10 -14.90 -1.33 -5.29
C CYS A 10 -13.46 -1.53 -5.75
N THR A 11 -12.76 -0.42 -6.06
CA THR A 11 -11.30 -0.42 -6.25
C THR A 11 -10.63 0.58 -5.32
N PHE A 12 -9.40 0.26 -4.89
CA PHE A 12 -8.53 1.21 -4.21
C PHE A 12 -7.69 1.93 -5.25
N LEU A 13 -7.80 3.26 -5.28
CA LEU A 13 -7.15 4.14 -6.25
C LEU A 13 -6.10 4.98 -5.54
N SER A 14 -4.84 4.58 -5.61
CA SER A 14 -3.70 5.31 -5.04
C SER A 14 -3.09 6.35 -5.99
N GLY A 15 -3.52 6.40 -7.25
CA GLY A 15 -2.88 7.20 -8.28
C GLY A 15 -1.61 6.57 -8.88
N GLY A 16 -1.09 5.50 -8.32
CA GLY A 16 -0.04 4.68 -8.91
C GLY A 16 -0.50 3.95 -10.17
N LEU A 17 0.45 3.47 -10.97
CA LEU A 17 0.18 2.84 -12.26
C LEU A 17 -0.74 1.63 -12.12
N ASP A 18 -0.44 0.74 -11.17
CA ASP A 18 -1.14 -0.54 -11.01
C ASP A 18 -2.60 -0.35 -10.60
N SER A 19 -2.84 0.44 -9.57
CA SER A 19 -4.20 0.77 -9.12
C SER A 19 -5.00 1.50 -10.21
N SER A 20 -4.34 2.36 -10.99
CA SER A 20 -4.95 3.08 -12.11
C SER A 20 -5.36 2.13 -13.24
N ILE A 21 -4.52 1.16 -13.59
CA ILE A 21 -4.81 0.15 -14.61
C ILE A 21 -6.01 -0.70 -14.18
N ILE A 22 -6.00 -1.22 -12.95
CA ILE A 22 -7.09 -2.05 -12.42
C ILE A 22 -8.40 -1.26 -12.41
N THR A 23 -8.37 -0.02 -11.91
CA THR A 23 -9.55 0.85 -11.86
C THR A 23 -10.07 1.16 -13.25
N LYS A 24 -9.18 1.41 -14.24
CA LYS A 24 -9.57 1.65 -15.61
C LYS A 24 -10.32 0.46 -16.21
N TYR A 25 -9.75 -0.74 -16.12
CA TYR A 25 -10.41 -1.93 -16.65
C TYR A 25 -11.74 -2.25 -15.95
N ALA A 26 -11.81 -2.04 -14.64
CA ALA A 26 -13.03 -2.26 -13.87
C ALA A 26 -14.12 -1.24 -14.23
N SER A 27 -13.75 0.03 -14.38
CA SER A 27 -14.66 1.09 -14.80
C SER A 27 -15.19 0.88 -16.21
N ASP A 28 -14.34 0.49 -17.17
CA ASP A 28 -14.74 0.19 -18.53
C ASP A 28 -15.74 -0.98 -18.56
N TYR A 29 -15.43 -2.04 -17.81
CA TYR A 29 -16.33 -3.18 -17.70
C TYR A 29 -17.72 -2.78 -17.17
N CYS A 30 -17.79 -1.95 -16.14
CA CYS A 30 -19.05 -1.46 -15.61
C CYS A 30 -19.81 -0.64 -16.68
N PHE A 31 -19.11 0.24 -17.36
CA PHE A 31 -19.69 1.10 -18.40
C PHE A 31 -20.23 0.27 -19.60
N GLU A 32 -19.44 -0.65 -20.13
CA GLU A 32 -19.78 -1.50 -21.27
C GLU A 32 -20.94 -2.45 -20.99
N ASN A 33 -21.11 -2.84 -19.73
CA ASN A 33 -22.19 -3.75 -19.30
C ASN A 33 -23.40 -3.03 -18.69
N ASN A 34 -23.47 -1.69 -18.79
CA ASN A 34 -24.53 -0.87 -18.23
C ASN A 34 -24.74 -1.08 -16.71
N LEU A 35 -23.66 -1.36 -15.98
CA LEU A 35 -23.65 -1.44 -14.53
C LEU A 35 -23.54 -0.04 -13.92
N PRO A 36 -23.89 0.14 -12.63
CA PRO A 36 -23.63 1.39 -11.93
C PRO A 36 -22.16 1.82 -12.03
N PRO A 37 -21.86 3.12 -11.93
CA PRO A 37 -20.48 3.59 -11.85
C PRO A 37 -19.72 2.87 -10.75
N LEU A 38 -18.46 2.52 -11.02
CA LEU A 38 -17.62 1.82 -10.07
C LEU A 38 -17.27 2.74 -8.89
N ASP A 39 -17.49 2.25 -7.67
CA ASP A 39 -17.01 2.91 -6.46
C ASP A 39 -15.48 2.79 -6.36
N THR A 40 -14.80 3.91 -6.16
CA THR A 40 -13.35 3.97 -5.95
C THR A 40 -13.02 4.68 -4.66
N TYR A 41 -12.00 4.23 -3.95
CA TYR A 41 -11.58 4.80 -2.68
C TYR A 41 -10.11 5.16 -2.71
N SER A 42 -9.77 6.33 -2.18
CA SER A 42 -8.39 6.71 -1.87
C SER A 42 -8.26 7.10 -0.41
N ILE A 43 -7.05 6.97 0.11
CA ILE A 43 -6.70 7.43 1.45
C ILE A 43 -5.76 8.62 1.35
N ASP A 44 -5.96 9.59 2.22
CA ASP A 44 -5.06 10.72 2.44
C ASP A 44 -5.03 11.06 3.94
N TYR A 45 -4.13 11.94 4.33
CA TYR A 45 -3.95 12.33 5.73
C TYR A 45 -4.11 13.83 5.87
N VAL A 46 -4.61 14.25 7.03
CA VAL A 46 -4.77 15.68 7.35
C VAL A 46 -3.43 16.39 7.22
N ASP A 47 -3.42 17.52 6.52
CA ASP A 47 -2.23 18.32 6.23
C ASP A 47 -1.11 17.61 5.47
N ASN A 48 -1.41 16.52 4.77
CA ASN A 48 -0.42 15.77 3.99
C ASN A 48 0.24 16.66 2.92
N ASP A 49 -0.51 17.52 2.25
CA ASP A 49 -0.01 18.45 1.24
C ASP A 49 1.05 19.43 1.79
N LYS A 50 0.96 19.79 3.07
CA LYS A 50 1.91 20.69 3.76
C LYS A 50 3.15 19.95 4.27
N ASN A 51 2.98 18.67 4.64
CA ASN A 51 4.01 17.88 5.29
C ASN A 51 4.71 16.90 4.34
N PHE A 52 4.22 16.75 3.11
CA PHE A 52 4.76 15.82 2.14
C PHE A 52 6.22 16.14 1.79
N VAL A 53 7.10 15.17 2.02
CA VAL A 53 8.50 15.22 1.62
C VAL A 53 8.76 14.16 0.57
N LYS A 54 9.23 14.58 -0.60
CA LYS A 54 9.58 13.66 -1.69
C LYS A 54 10.68 12.68 -1.25
N SER A 55 10.52 11.43 -1.63
CA SER A 55 11.50 10.37 -1.42
C SER A 55 11.72 9.58 -2.71
N ASP A 56 12.70 8.69 -2.72
CA ASP A 56 12.94 7.77 -3.84
C ASP A 56 11.75 6.83 -4.09
N PHE A 57 10.99 6.50 -3.03
CA PHE A 57 9.81 5.65 -3.10
C PHE A 57 8.53 6.41 -3.49
N GLN A 58 8.44 7.69 -3.12
CA GLN A 58 7.30 8.53 -3.40
C GLN A 58 7.78 9.91 -3.91
N PRO A 59 8.09 10.01 -5.20
CA PRO A 59 8.65 11.23 -5.80
C PRO A 59 7.60 12.34 -5.98
N ASN A 60 6.32 12.00 -5.97
CA ASN A 60 5.20 12.93 -6.17
C ASN A 60 4.06 12.62 -5.23
N SER A 61 3.21 13.61 -4.96
CA SER A 61 1.94 13.41 -4.25
C SER A 61 0.96 12.60 -5.11
N ASP A 62 0.30 11.65 -4.50
CA ASP A 62 -0.68 10.76 -5.15
C ASP A 62 -1.92 11.51 -5.61
N ASN A 63 -2.31 12.58 -4.89
CA ASN A 63 -3.53 13.35 -5.15
C ASN A 63 -3.63 13.90 -6.57
N TYR A 64 -2.51 14.29 -7.18
CA TYR A 64 -2.51 14.77 -8.57
C TYR A 64 -2.97 13.66 -9.53
N TYR A 65 -2.43 12.47 -9.39
CA TYR A 65 -2.75 11.33 -10.27
C TYR A 65 -4.13 10.75 -9.98
N ILE A 66 -4.55 10.73 -8.72
CA ILE A 66 -5.92 10.33 -8.33
C ILE A 66 -6.93 11.25 -9.04
N ASN A 67 -6.76 12.56 -8.95
CA ASN A 67 -7.64 13.51 -9.61
C ASN A 67 -7.63 13.39 -11.14
N LEU A 68 -6.48 13.09 -11.74
CA LEU A 68 -6.39 12.82 -13.18
C LEU A 68 -7.24 11.61 -13.57
N MET A 69 -7.19 10.54 -12.79
CA MET A 69 -7.95 9.31 -13.03
C MET A 69 -9.45 9.53 -12.84
N ILE A 70 -9.87 10.17 -11.74
CA ILE A 70 -11.27 10.50 -11.48
C ILE A 70 -11.90 11.29 -12.62
N ASN A 71 -11.17 12.27 -13.16
CA ASN A 71 -11.66 13.09 -14.26
C ASN A 71 -11.78 12.35 -15.60
N LYS A 72 -11.12 11.21 -15.74
CA LYS A 72 -11.09 10.42 -16.98
C LYS A 72 -11.96 9.18 -16.96
N LEU A 73 -12.30 8.69 -15.79
CA LEU A 73 -13.02 7.45 -15.62
C LEU A 73 -14.46 7.67 -15.16
N HIS A 74 -15.35 6.74 -15.51
CA HIS A 74 -16.73 6.71 -15.04
C HIS A 74 -16.79 6.04 -13.66
N THR A 75 -16.30 6.72 -12.61
CA THR A 75 -16.26 6.20 -11.25
C THR A 75 -16.95 7.14 -10.28
N LEU A 76 -17.47 6.59 -9.20
CA LEU A 76 -17.91 7.34 -8.02
C LEU A 76 -16.78 7.28 -6.99
N HIS A 77 -16.04 8.39 -6.85
CA HIS A 77 -14.86 8.43 -6.00
C HIS A 77 -15.16 8.93 -4.58
N HIS A 78 -14.61 8.23 -3.60
CA HIS A 78 -14.74 8.50 -2.16
C HIS A 78 -13.35 8.73 -1.55
N PRO A 79 -12.90 9.98 -1.39
CA PRO A 79 -11.67 10.27 -0.68
C PRO A 79 -11.89 10.08 0.83
N ILE A 80 -11.01 9.33 1.47
CA ILE A 80 -10.98 9.14 2.92
C ILE A 80 -9.77 9.87 3.46
N VAL A 81 -10.00 10.84 4.37
CA VAL A 81 -8.93 11.61 5.01
C VAL A 81 -8.88 11.23 6.47
N ILE A 82 -7.73 10.74 6.94
CA ILE A 82 -7.52 10.26 8.31
C ILE A 82 -6.61 11.23 9.05
N ASP A 83 -6.92 11.50 10.31
CA ASP A 83 -6.09 12.34 11.18
C ASP A 83 -5.11 11.49 12.01
N THR A 84 -3.97 12.06 12.35
CA THR A 84 -2.92 11.40 13.15
C THR A 84 -3.41 10.93 14.52
N PRO A 85 -4.22 11.71 15.29
CA PRO A 85 -4.80 11.21 16.54
C PRO A 85 -5.63 9.96 16.36
N GLU A 86 -6.45 9.89 15.30
CA GLU A 86 -7.26 8.72 14.99
C GLU A 86 -6.39 7.49 14.68
N LEU A 87 -5.30 7.66 13.91
CA LEU A 87 -4.33 6.58 13.68
C LEU A 87 -3.74 6.03 14.98
N ALA A 88 -3.40 6.91 15.91
CA ALA A 88 -2.80 6.53 17.19
C ALA A 88 -3.80 5.76 18.07
N GLU A 89 -5.07 6.12 18.07
CA GLU A 89 -6.13 5.41 18.82
C GLU A 89 -6.34 3.97 18.31
N TYR A 90 -6.11 3.72 17.02
CA TYR A 90 -6.33 2.41 16.40
C TYR A 90 -5.09 1.51 16.34
N LEU A 91 -3.97 1.88 16.95
CA LEU A 91 -2.74 1.06 16.97
C LEU A 91 -2.95 -0.30 17.64
N GLU A 92 -3.63 -0.34 18.78
CA GLU A 92 -3.92 -1.59 19.51
C GLU A 92 -4.89 -2.46 18.71
N ASP A 93 -5.97 -1.90 18.19
CA ASP A 93 -6.95 -2.61 17.37
C ASP A 93 -6.29 -3.23 16.13
N ALA A 94 -5.39 -2.50 15.48
CA ALA A 94 -4.65 -2.98 14.31
C ALA A 94 -3.73 -4.16 14.66
N MET A 95 -3.04 -4.08 15.81
CA MET A 95 -2.21 -5.17 16.31
C MET A 95 -3.05 -6.42 16.62
N ILE A 96 -4.22 -6.24 17.26
CA ILE A 96 -5.16 -7.33 17.56
C ILE A 96 -5.72 -7.94 16.26
N ALA A 97 -6.12 -7.11 15.29
CA ALA A 97 -6.66 -7.58 14.02
C ALA A 97 -5.63 -8.39 13.21
N ARG A 98 -4.36 -8.10 13.37
CA ARG A 98 -3.24 -8.79 12.71
C ARG A 98 -2.71 -9.99 13.50
N ASP A 99 -3.11 -10.13 14.76
CA ASP A 99 -2.65 -11.16 15.69
C ASP A 99 -1.14 -11.08 16.03
N MET A 100 -0.48 -9.98 15.68
CA MET A 100 0.93 -9.71 15.99
C MET A 100 1.28 -8.24 15.80
N PRO A 101 2.36 -7.73 16.43
CA PRO A 101 2.91 -6.43 16.11
C PRO A 101 3.35 -6.35 14.65
N GLY A 102 3.01 -5.27 13.96
CA GLY A 102 3.33 -5.04 12.55
C GLY A 102 3.92 -3.65 12.33
N MET A 103 3.58 -3.04 11.20
CA MET A 103 3.99 -1.67 10.86
C MET A 103 2.92 -0.70 11.40
N ALA A 104 3.16 -0.14 12.56
CA ALA A 104 2.19 0.58 13.38
C ALA A 104 1.30 1.58 12.59
N ASP A 105 1.92 2.51 11.86
CA ASP A 105 1.23 3.53 11.09
C ASP A 105 0.49 2.95 9.87
N ILE A 106 1.08 2.01 9.17
CA ILE A 106 0.49 1.36 7.99
C ILE A 106 -0.69 0.47 8.40
N ASP A 107 -0.54 -0.33 9.44
CA ASP A 107 -1.57 -1.28 9.85
C ASP A 107 -2.81 -0.57 10.42
N SER A 108 -2.64 0.48 11.24
CA SER A 108 -3.77 1.29 11.73
C SER A 108 -4.46 2.06 10.62
N SER A 109 -3.70 2.60 9.67
CA SER A 109 -4.22 3.26 8.49
C SER A 109 -5.07 2.31 7.63
N LEU A 110 -4.56 1.12 7.34
CA LEU A 110 -5.28 0.10 6.57
C LEU A 110 -6.56 -0.36 7.29
N LEU A 111 -6.50 -0.57 8.60
CA LEU A 111 -7.67 -0.94 9.39
C LEU A 111 -8.77 0.13 9.30
N LEU A 112 -8.41 1.38 9.53
CA LEU A 112 -9.34 2.51 9.44
C LEU A 112 -9.92 2.65 8.03
N PHE A 113 -9.07 2.59 7.01
CA PHE A 113 -9.49 2.64 5.62
C PHE A 113 -10.52 1.55 5.31
N CYS A 114 -10.25 0.31 5.70
CA CYS A 114 -11.19 -0.80 5.54
C CYS A 114 -12.49 -0.60 6.33
N LYS A 115 -12.44 0.01 7.51
CA LYS A 115 -13.64 0.35 8.30
C LYS A 115 -14.52 1.37 7.58
N TYR A 116 -13.93 2.37 6.94
CA TYR A 116 -14.67 3.37 6.14
C TYR A 116 -15.26 2.78 4.86
N VAL A 117 -14.57 1.83 4.22
CA VAL A 117 -15.04 1.17 2.99
C VAL A 117 -16.14 0.14 3.26
N LYS A 118 -16.04 -0.59 4.39
CA LYS A 118 -16.90 -1.74 4.71
C LYS A 118 -18.41 -1.49 4.63
N PRO A 119 -18.96 -0.32 4.97
CA PRO A 119 -20.41 -0.07 4.85
C PRO A 119 -20.93 -0.12 3.41
N THR A 120 -20.09 0.12 2.42
CA THR A 120 -20.48 0.29 1.02
C THR A 120 -19.96 -0.84 0.11
N ALA A 121 -18.81 -1.45 0.43
CA ALA A 121 -18.23 -2.51 -0.36
C ALA A 121 -17.75 -3.69 0.50
N THR A 122 -17.89 -4.89 -0.04
CA THR A 122 -17.43 -6.15 0.59
C THR A 122 -16.14 -6.64 -0.02
N VAL A 123 -15.91 -6.36 -1.29
CA VAL A 123 -14.71 -6.76 -2.03
C VAL A 123 -14.05 -5.53 -2.62
N ALA A 124 -12.73 -5.42 -2.46
CA ALA A 124 -11.93 -4.39 -3.10
C ALA A 124 -10.88 -5.03 -4.00
N LEU A 125 -10.76 -4.51 -5.22
CA LEU A 125 -9.63 -4.81 -6.11
C LEU A 125 -8.54 -3.78 -5.85
N THR A 126 -7.31 -4.25 -5.70
CA THR A 126 -6.15 -3.41 -5.40
C THR A 126 -5.00 -3.70 -6.37
N GLY A 127 -4.05 -2.76 -6.49
CA GLY A 127 -2.78 -2.94 -7.20
C GLY A 127 -1.72 -3.67 -6.38
N GLU A 128 -2.06 -4.18 -5.20
CA GLU A 128 -1.12 -4.83 -4.29
C GLU A 128 -0.42 -6.02 -4.97
N CYS A 129 0.85 -6.22 -4.65
CA CYS A 129 1.74 -7.23 -5.24
C CYS A 129 2.14 -6.99 -6.71
N ALA A 130 1.75 -5.90 -7.34
CA ALA A 130 2.18 -5.63 -8.71
C ALA A 130 3.68 -5.31 -8.80
N ASP A 131 4.21 -4.59 -7.83
CA ASP A 131 5.65 -4.27 -7.76
C ASP A 131 6.53 -5.52 -7.65
N GLU A 132 6.06 -6.54 -6.94
CA GLU A 132 6.74 -7.84 -6.84
C GLU A 132 6.73 -8.59 -8.17
N ILE A 133 5.62 -8.50 -8.91
CA ILE A 133 5.44 -9.23 -10.18
C ILE A 133 6.18 -8.52 -11.32
N PHE A 134 6.12 -7.20 -11.37
CA PHE A 134 6.61 -6.40 -12.49
C PHE A 134 7.92 -5.64 -12.20
N GLY A 135 8.49 -5.81 -11.01
CA GLY A 135 9.77 -5.19 -10.64
C GLY A 135 9.67 -3.67 -10.42
N GLY A 136 8.59 -3.18 -9.83
CA GLY A 136 8.34 -1.75 -9.61
C GLY A 136 9.19 -1.12 -8.52
N TYR A 137 9.66 -1.90 -7.54
CA TYR A 137 10.47 -1.36 -6.46
C TYR A 137 11.86 -0.91 -6.90
N PRO A 138 12.42 0.16 -6.32
CA PRO A 138 13.73 0.70 -6.69
C PRO A 138 14.86 -0.32 -6.63
N TRP A 139 14.82 -1.30 -5.76
CA TRP A 139 15.88 -2.32 -5.65
C TRP A 139 15.93 -3.31 -6.82
N PHE A 140 14.92 -3.34 -7.69
CA PHE A 140 14.98 -4.16 -8.91
C PHE A 140 15.85 -3.54 -10.02
N PHE A 141 16.18 -2.25 -9.92
CA PHE A 141 16.97 -1.54 -10.93
C PHE A 141 18.13 -0.70 -10.35
N ARG A 142 18.26 -0.58 -9.04
CA ARG A 142 19.39 0.11 -8.41
C ARG A 142 20.63 -0.80 -8.44
N GLU A 143 21.74 -0.26 -8.94
CA GLU A 143 22.99 -1.00 -9.11
C GLU A 143 23.55 -1.54 -7.79
N ASP A 144 23.51 -0.74 -6.71
CA ASP A 144 23.96 -1.14 -5.39
C ASP A 144 23.14 -2.32 -4.82
N ALA A 145 21.85 -2.38 -5.12
CA ALA A 145 20.99 -3.46 -4.72
C ALA A 145 21.25 -4.73 -5.55
N LEU A 146 21.39 -4.59 -6.87
CA LEU A 146 21.64 -5.70 -7.78
C LEU A 146 22.99 -6.38 -7.51
N GLN A 147 24.01 -5.61 -7.10
CA GLN A 147 25.34 -6.12 -6.82
C GLN A 147 25.57 -6.52 -5.35
N SER A 148 24.59 -6.34 -4.49
CA SER A 148 24.72 -6.60 -3.05
C SER A 148 24.99 -8.07 -2.69
N GLY A 149 24.65 -9.01 -3.58
CA GLY A 149 24.76 -10.45 -3.35
C GLY A 149 23.86 -10.98 -2.21
N THR A 150 22.92 -10.17 -1.78
CA THR A 150 21.92 -10.49 -0.73
C THR A 150 20.54 -10.01 -1.17
N PHE A 151 19.51 -10.35 -0.39
CA PHE A 151 18.18 -9.79 -0.63
C PHE A 151 18.17 -8.27 -0.42
N PRO A 152 17.49 -7.49 -1.26
CA PRO A 152 17.47 -6.02 -1.17
C PRO A 152 17.06 -5.49 0.21
N TRP A 153 16.10 -6.13 0.85
CA TRP A 153 15.65 -5.78 2.20
C TRP A 153 16.65 -6.14 3.31
N SER A 154 17.73 -6.85 2.98
CA SER A 154 18.82 -7.21 3.90
C SER A 154 20.04 -6.31 3.80
N ILE A 155 20.06 -5.34 2.89
CA ILE A 155 21.21 -4.44 2.68
C ILE A 155 21.54 -3.67 3.97
N ALA A 156 20.54 -3.10 4.63
CA ALA A 156 20.68 -2.33 5.87
C ALA A 156 20.56 -3.18 7.15
N ILE A 157 20.96 -4.46 7.12
CA ILE A 157 20.77 -5.36 8.26
C ILE A 157 21.64 -4.98 9.47
N ASP A 158 22.83 -4.44 9.21
CA ASP A 158 23.75 -4.00 10.26
C ASP A 158 23.15 -2.81 11.04
N GLU A 159 22.51 -1.87 10.34
CA GLU A 159 21.81 -0.75 10.96
C GLU A 159 20.61 -1.23 11.78
N ARG A 160 19.79 -2.12 11.23
CA ARG A 160 18.65 -2.71 11.93
C ARG A 160 19.05 -3.48 13.18
N GLN A 161 20.21 -4.12 13.18
CA GLN A 161 20.72 -4.81 14.36
C GLN A 161 20.99 -3.86 15.51
N THR A 162 21.37 -2.61 15.26
CA THR A 162 21.59 -1.59 16.29
C THR A 162 20.31 -1.18 17.01
N LEU A 163 19.15 -1.36 16.40
CA LEU A 163 17.84 -1.07 16.97
C LEU A 163 17.37 -2.16 17.97
N LEU A 164 18.00 -3.33 17.94
CA LEU A 164 17.62 -4.43 18.82
C LEU A 164 18.24 -4.28 20.19
N HIS A 165 17.46 -4.58 21.23
CA HIS A 165 18.00 -4.70 22.56
C HIS A 165 19.17 -5.71 22.60
N PRO A 166 20.31 -5.47 23.30
CA PRO A 166 21.51 -6.29 23.24
C PRO A 166 21.27 -7.78 23.52
N ASN A 167 20.33 -8.12 24.41
CA ASN A 167 19.99 -9.50 24.73
C ASN A 167 19.24 -10.21 23.57
N ILE A 168 18.50 -9.45 22.76
CA ILE A 168 17.82 -9.96 21.56
C ILE A 168 18.83 -10.08 20.43
N ALA A 169 19.64 -9.08 20.20
CA ALA A 169 20.69 -9.09 19.16
C ALA A 169 21.64 -10.28 19.28
N LYS A 170 21.97 -10.70 20.53
CA LYS A 170 22.78 -11.90 20.79
C LYS A 170 22.08 -13.21 20.42
N LYS A 171 20.75 -13.26 20.53
CA LYS A 171 19.94 -14.46 20.25
C LYS A 171 19.57 -14.56 18.77
N VAL A 172 19.30 -13.41 18.15
CA VAL A 172 18.89 -13.29 16.74
C VAL A 172 20.10 -12.87 15.94
N ASN A 173 20.78 -13.83 15.32
CA ASN A 173 21.90 -13.54 14.44
C ASN A 173 21.39 -13.06 13.08
N LEU A 174 21.00 -11.77 13.01
CA LEU A 174 20.52 -11.15 11.77
C LEU A 174 21.58 -11.20 10.64
N ILE A 175 22.88 -11.15 10.98
CA ILE A 175 23.98 -11.21 10.02
C ILE A 175 23.97 -12.57 9.28
N ARG A 176 23.47 -13.63 9.90
CA ARG A 176 23.34 -14.93 9.23
C ARG A 176 22.35 -14.89 8.07
N LEU A 177 21.34 -14.02 8.13
CA LEU A 177 20.37 -13.80 7.04
C LEU A 177 21.00 -13.08 5.84
N ARG A 178 22.03 -12.25 6.07
CA ARG A 178 22.80 -11.59 4.99
C ARG A 178 23.56 -12.59 4.11
N ASN A 179 23.97 -13.72 4.67
CA ASN A 179 24.75 -14.72 3.98
C ASN A 179 23.92 -15.79 3.26
N VAL A 180 22.60 -15.64 3.25
CA VAL A 180 21.74 -16.48 2.39
C VAL A 180 21.94 -16.01 0.96
N ARG A 181 22.73 -16.77 0.19
CA ARG A 181 22.93 -16.51 -1.24
C ARG A 181 21.59 -16.74 -1.95
N VAL A 182 21.18 -15.74 -2.70
CA VAL A 182 20.16 -15.92 -3.74
C VAL A 182 20.81 -16.76 -4.82
N LEU A 183 20.32 -17.96 -5.03
CA LEU A 183 20.76 -18.85 -6.10
C LEU A 183 20.23 -18.35 -7.43
#